data_204d88dd5cbd460b0295f8756a3f1e5c
#
_entry.id   204d88dd5cbd460b0295f8756a3f1e5c
#
_cell.length_a   1.000
_cell.length_b   1.000
_cell.length_c   1.000
_cell.angle_alpha   90.00
_cell.angle_beta   90.00
_cell.angle_gamma   90.00
#
_symmetry.space_group_name_H-M   'P 1'
#
loop_
_entity.id
_entity.type
_entity.pdbx_description
1 polymer ?
#
loop_
_entity_poly.entity_id
_entity_poly.type
_entity_poly.pdbx_seq_one_letter_code
_entity_poly.pdbx_strand_id
1 'polypeptide(L)' 'MGTDINQRLSLQIEGMTCASCEEHVNHEVNKLSGIIKSTASFENEIAIVEFDNSKTNIAEIEKAINGTGYSVTDKKEK' A
#
# COMPACT_ATOMS: atom_id res chain seq x y z
N MET A 1 -26.22 4.12 4.41
CA MET A 1 -25.88 3.70 4.04
C MET A 1 -24.70 3.68 3.87
N GLY A 2 -24.25 3.31 3.70
CA GLY A 2 -23.15 3.22 3.23
C GLY A 2 -22.07 3.79 3.87
N THR A 3 -21.80 3.53 4.91
CA THR A 3 -20.76 4.03 5.43
C THR A 3 -19.61 3.41 4.88
N ASP A 4 -19.00 4.00 3.99
CA ASP A 4 -17.88 3.49 3.45
C ASP A 4 -16.76 3.89 4.29
N ILE A 5 -16.25 3.00 5.07
CA ILE A 5 -15.06 3.23 5.84
C ILE A 5 -13.82 2.83 5.06
N ASN A 6 -14.01 2.29 3.87
CA ASN A 6 -12.89 1.88 3.03
C ASN A 6 -12.24 3.10 2.39
N GLN A 7 -10.94 3.16 2.44
CA GLN A 7 -10.20 4.22 1.79
C GLN A 7 -9.22 3.64 0.79
N ARG A 8 -8.97 4.39 -0.26
CA ARG A 8 -8.00 4.01 -1.26
C ARG A 8 -6.82 4.96 -1.19
N LEU A 9 -5.65 4.41 -1.15
CA LEU A 9 -4.42 5.17 -1.01
C LEU A 9 -3.49 4.81 -2.15
N SER A 10 -2.99 5.82 -2.85
CA SER A 10 -1.97 5.62 -3.87
C SER A 10 -0.64 6.05 -3.30
N LEU A 11 0.33 5.17 -3.36
CA LEU A 11 1.67 5.44 -2.84
C LEU A 11 2.66 5.35 -3.96
N GLN A 12 3.51 6.33 -4.09
CA GLN A 12 4.60 6.26 -5.05
C GLN A 12 5.80 5.65 -4.34
N ILE A 13 6.34 4.58 -4.91
CA ILE A 13 7.37 3.80 -4.27
C ILE A 13 8.60 3.74 -5.16
N GLU A 14 9.75 4.07 -4.59
CA GLU A 14 11.01 3.98 -5.31
C GLU A 14 11.69 2.67 -4.95
N GLY A 15 12.36 2.09 -5.91
CA GLY A 15 13.14 0.89 -5.68
C GLY A 15 12.53 -0.37 -6.24
N MET A 16 11.28 -0.31 -6.70
CA MET A 16 10.67 -1.47 -7.33
C MET A 16 11.17 -1.55 -8.76
N THR A 17 11.88 -2.61 -9.08
CA THR A 17 12.45 -2.76 -10.40
C THR A 17 12.04 -4.06 -11.09
N CYS A 18 11.26 -4.89 -10.44
CA CYS A 18 10.83 -6.16 -11.04
C CYS A 18 9.55 -6.65 -10.39
N ALA A 19 8.96 -7.67 -11.00
CA ALA A 19 7.68 -8.20 -10.52
C ALA A 19 7.78 -8.80 -9.12
N SER A 20 8.93 -9.33 -8.76
CA SER A 20 9.10 -9.85 -7.41
C SER A 20 8.97 -8.76 -6.36
N CYS A 21 9.37 -7.56 -6.72
CA CYS A 21 9.25 -6.42 -5.81
C CYS A 21 7.79 -6.11 -5.55
N GLU A 22 6.95 -6.21 -6.58
CA GLU A 22 5.51 -6.01 -6.43
C GLU A 22 4.93 -7.01 -5.44
N GLU A 23 5.30 -8.27 -5.60
CA GLU A 23 4.79 -9.31 -4.72
C GLU A 23 5.23 -9.08 -3.28
N HIS A 24 6.47 -8.66 -3.11
CA HIS A 24 7.00 -8.42 -1.78
C HIS A 24 6.23 -7.29 -1.09
N VAL A 25 6.00 -6.21 -1.79
CA VAL A 25 5.24 -5.08 -1.25
C VAL A 25 3.83 -5.52 -0.90
N ASN A 26 3.15 -6.21 -1.82
CA ASN A 26 1.80 -6.67 -1.56
C ASN A 26 1.75 -7.62 -0.37
N HIS A 27 2.72 -8.49 -0.25
CA HIS A 27 2.77 -9.44 0.85
C HIS A 27 2.89 -8.73 2.20
N GLU A 28 3.78 -7.75 2.28
CA GLU A 28 3.98 -7.04 3.53
C GLU A 28 2.76 -6.19 3.89
N VAL A 29 2.16 -5.56 2.90
CA VAL A 29 0.97 -4.76 3.16
C VAL A 29 -0.20 -5.64 3.59
N ASN A 30 -0.35 -6.80 2.95
CA ASN A 30 -1.46 -7.70 3.28
C ASN A 30 -1.35 -8.32 4.66
N LYS A 31 -0.20 -8.24 5.30
CA LYS A 31 -0.07 -8.69 6.68
C LYS A 31 -0.80 -7.82 7.66
N LEU A 32 -1.11 -6.60 7.27
CA LEU A 32 -1.79 -5.67 8.17
C LEU A 32 -3.28 -6.02 8.26
N SER A 33 -3.82 -5.86 9.47
CA SER A 33 -5.26 -6.00 9.64
C SER A 33 -5.95 -4.84 8.95
N GLY A 34 -7.06 -5.11 8.33
CA GLY A 34 -7.84 -4.05 7.72
C GLY A 34 -7.53 -3.78 6.27
N ILE A 35 -6.56 -4.47 5.70
CA ILE A 35 -6.27 -4.34 4.29
C ILE A 35 -7.28 -5.15 3.49
N ILE A 36 -7.96 -4.47 2.58
CA ILE A 36 -8.96 -5.10 1.74
C ILE A 36 -8.32 -5.57 0.45
N LYS A 37 -7.48 -4.71 -0.14
CA LYS A 37 -6.85 -5.04 -1.40
C LYS A 37 -5.58 -4.23 -1.53
N SER A 38 -4.54 -4.81 -2.07
CA SER A 38 -3.34 -4.05 -2.40
C SER A 38 -2.85 -4.48 -3.77
N THR A 39 -2.42 -3.51 -4.55
CA THR A 39 -1.91 -3.73 -5.89
C THR A 39 -0.69 -2.84 -6.08
N ALA A 40 0.43 -3.44 -6.38
CA ALA A 40 1.65 -2.69 -6.64
C ALA A 40 2.03 -2.87 -8.10
N SER A 41 2.59 -1.82 -8.70
CA SER A 41 3.02 -1.87 -10.08
C SER A 41 4.42 -1.28 -10.16
N PHE A 42 5.38 -2.11 -10.57
CA PHE A 42 6.75 -1.63 -10.67
C PHE A 42 6.94 -0.76 -11.93
N GLU A 43 6.09 -0.96 -12.93
CA GLU A 43 6.18 -0.15 -14.14
C GLU A 43 5.82 1.29 -13.86
N ASN A 44 4.85 1.51 -12.99
CA ASN A 44 4.41 2.85 -12.63
C ASN A 44 5.02 3.31 -11.32
N GLU A 45 5.73 2.43 -10.64
CA GLU A 45 6.34 2.70 -9.32
C GLU A 45 5.30 3.17 -8.33
N ILE A 46 4.15 2.52 -8.34
CA ILE A 46 3.03 2.95 -7.50
C ILE A 46 2.36 1.74 -6.88
N ALA A 47 1.82 1.92 -5.70
CA ALA A 47 1.02 0.89 -5.06
C ALA A 47 -0.32 1.50 -4.67
N ILE A 48 -1.38 0.78 -4.96
CA ILE A 48 -2.73 1.22 -4.60
C ILE A 48 -3.24 0.25 -3.54
N VAL A 49 -3.63 0.80 -2.39
CA VAL A 49 -4.07 0.01 -1.26
C VAL A 49 -5.46 0.46 -0.86
N GLU A 50 -6.37 -0.50 -0.75
CA GLU A 50 -7.69 -0.23 -0.19
C GLU A 50 -7.72 -0.82 1.22
N PHE A 51 -8.12 -0.04 2.16
CA PHE A 51 -8.06 -0.46 3.55
C PHE A 51 -9.22 0.09 4.36
N ASP A 52 -9.45 -0.54 5.50
CA ASP A 52 -10.47 -0.13 6.43
C ASP A 52 -9.83 0.84 7.42
N ASN A 53 -10.21 2.10 7.32
CA ASN A 53 -9.61 3.16 8.12
C ASN A 53 -9.83 2.99 9.61
N SER A 54 -10.76 2.15 10.01
CA SER A 54 -10.99 1.90 11.44
C SER A 54 -10.04 0.84 11.99
N LYS A 55 -9.35 0.11 11.13
CA LYS A 55 -8.47 -0.97 11.57
C LYS A 55 -7.00 -0.68 11.32
N THR A 56 -6.72 0.12 10.32
CA THR A 56 -5.34 0.47 10.00
C THR A 56 -5.31 1.90 9.50
N ASN A 57 -4.15 2.43 9.25
CA ASN A 57 -4.02 3.79 8.77
C ASN A 57 -2.83 3.90 7.82
N ILE A 58 -2.68 5.09 7.27
CA ILE A 58 -1.64 5.35 6.28
C ILE A 58 -0.25 5.11 6.85
N ALA A 59 -0.03 5.50 8.10
CA ALA A 59 1.28 5.34 8.72
C ALA A 59 1.68 3.87 8.81
N GLU A 60 0.72 3.00 9.13
CA GLU A 60 1.01 1.58 9.21
C GLU A 60 1.34 1.00 7.84
N ILE A 61 0.62 1.46 6.82
CA ILE A 61 0.87 0.99 5.45
C ILE A 61 2.25 1.44 4.99
N GLU A 62 2.60 2.69 5.22
CA GLU A 62 3.92 3.19 4.89
C GLU A 62 5.01 2.40 5.59
N LYS A 63 4.79 2.11 6.86
CA LYS A 63 5.77 1.38 7.65
C LYS A 63 5.99 -0.01 7.08
N ALA A 64 4.91 -0.66 6.67
CA ALA A 64 5.01 -1.99 6.09
C ALA A 64 5.82 -1.94 4.79
N ILE A 65 5.57 -0.94 3.96
CA ILE A 65 6.28 -0.81 2.70
C ILE A 65 7.75 -0.47 2.93
N ASN A 66 8.02 0.45 3.85
CA ASN A 66 9.40 0.82 4.17
C ASN A 66 10.17 -0.36 4.74
N GLY A 67 9.48 -1.26 5.42
CA GLY A 67 10.10 -2.45 5.98
C GLY A 67 10.60 -3.43 4.92
N THR A 68 10.11 -3.29 3.67
CA THR A 68 10.59 -4.14 2.58
C THR A 68 11.90 -3.65 1.99
N GLY A 69 12.34 -2.46 2.37
CA GLY A 69 13.55 -1.87 1.81
C GLY A 69 13.29 -0.83 0.74
N TYR A 70 12.04 -0.61 0.38
CA TYR A 70 11.68 0.39 -0.62
C TYR A 70 11.24 1.67 0.09
N SER A 71 11.26 2.78 -0.64
CA SER A 71 10.90 4.08 -0.06
C SER A 71 9.62 4.59 -0.66
N VAL A 72 8.75 5.09 0.19
CA VAL A 72 7.53 5.76 -0.24
C VAL A 72 7.89 7.22 -0.44
N THR A 73 7.76 7.72 -1.67
CA THR A 73 8.13 9.09 -1.99
C THR A 73 6.94 10.02 -2.04
N ASP A 74 5.74 9.47 -2.21
CA ASP A 74 4.54 10.31 -2.27
C ASP A 74 3.35 9.43 -1.90
N LYS A 75 2.29 10.04 -1.41
CA LYS A 75 1.08 9.33 -1.10
C LYS A 75 -0.12 10.22 -1.33
N LYS A 76 -1.16 9.65 -1.92
CA LYS A 76 -2.38 10.37 -2.21
C LYS A 76 -3.58 9.53 -1.79
N GLU A 77 -4.46 10.15 -1.04
CA GLU A 77 -5.71 9.50 -0.67
C GLU A 77 -6.76 9.80 -1.70
N LYS A 78 -7.63 8.86 -1.88
CA LYS A 78 -8.72 9.03 -2.78
C LYS A 78 -10.03 8.83 -2.11
#